data_7d5bc13131899d4e9173bddae412f109
#
_entry.id   7d5bc13131899d4e9173bddae412f109
#
_cell.length_a   1.000
_cell.length_b   1.000
_cell.length_c   1.000
_cell.angle_alpha   90.00
_cell.angle_beta   90.00
_cell.angle_gamma   90.00
#
_symmetry.space_group_name_H-M   'P 1'
#
loop_
_entity.id
_entity.type
_entity.pdbx_description
1 polymer ?
#
loop_
_entity_poly.entity_id
_entity_poly.type
_entity_poly.pdbx_seq_one_letter_code
_entity_poly.pdbx_strand_id
1 'polypeptide(L)'
;NEKYDGAIRLREGLAKSKNLVAIRVLKHIDPKYALDYITRFGFDQKKHSPYLSMALGVGQVTALEMVAAYGVFANGGYLKQPYFIEKIIDVKGRKIKQNFSLTNEETPRIIDPRNAFIMNSLLKEVINTGTARKAKIIKRSDLAGKTGTTNELVDAWFAGFNQDIVTVTWMGFDQPKTLGKHESGSRAALPIWIDYMRPILKNYPMRELETPHGIIPLKINPINGLLAEKNENSIYEYFYDEFLPMENAYFLLN
;
A
#
# COMPACT_ATOMS: atom_id res chain seq x y z
N ASN A 1 18.11 -5.77 -24.58
CA ASN A 1 17.74 -7.09 -24.09
C ASN A 1 17.13 -6.92 -22.68
N GLU A 2 15.79 -6.76 -22.61
CA GLU A 2 15.08 -6.84 -21.34
C GLU A 2 15.16 -8.29 -20.86
N LYS A 3 15.93 -8.53 -19.81
CA LYS A 3 15.95 -9.82 -19.12
C LYS A 3 14.70 -9.91 -18.25
N TYR A 4 13.86 -10.88 -18.52
CA TYR A 4 12.76 -11.24 -17.64
C TYR A 4 13.33 -11.94 -16.40
N ASP A 5 12.81 -11.59 -15.21
CA ASP A 5 13.27 -12.17 -13.94
C ASP A 5 12.76 -13.62 -13.72
N GLY A 6 11.92 -14.14 -14.61
CA GLY A 6 11.24 -15.42 -14.41
C GLY A 6 10.11 -15.34 -13.39
N ALA A 7 9.82 -16.44 -12.71
CA ALA A 7 8.84 -16.49 -11.62
C ALA A 7 9.41 -15.80 -10.38
N ILE A 8 8.68 -14.84 -9.82
CA ILE A 8 9.04 -14.13 -8.59
C ILE A 8 7.85 -14.10 -7.64
N ARG A 9 8.11 -14.00 -6.33
CA ARG A 9 7.07 -13.88 -5.31
C ARG A 9 6.32 -12.54 -5.46
N LEU A 10 5.02 -12.52 -5.13
CA LEU A 10 4.20 -11.31 -5.19
C LEU A 10 4.78 -10.18 -4.33
N ARG A 11 5.32 -10.50 -3.14
CA ARG A 11 6.00 -9.57 -2.26
C ARG A 11 7.15 -8.85 -2.98
N GLU A 12 7.98 -9.59 -3.67
CA GLU A 12 9.09 -9.03 -4.43
C GLU A 12 8.63 -8.20 -5.62
N GLY A 13 7.60 -8.69 -6.34
CA GLY A 13 6.96 -7.97 -7.43
C GLY A 13 6.41 -6.60 -7.00
N LEU A 14 5.72 -6.54 -5.86
CA LEU A 14 5.21 -5.29 -5.29
C LEU A 14 6.35 -4.39 -4.80
N ALA A 15 7.32 -4.94 -4.06
CA ALA A 15 8.45 -4.18 -3.50
C ALA A 15 9.27 -3.49 -4.59
N LYS A 16 9.56 -4.21 -5.67
CA LYS A 16 10.30 -3.71 -6.84
C LYS A 16 9.41 -2.99 -7.87
N SER A 17 8.10 -2.90 -7.62
CA SER A 17 7.12 -2.28 -8.52
C SER A 17 7.17 -2.84 -9.94
N LYS A 18 7.16 -4.18 -10.08
CA LYS A 18 7.24 -4.88 -11.35
C LYS A 18 5.91 -4.82 -12.10
N ASN A 19 5.86 -4.05 -13.18
CA ASN A 19 4.65 -3.81 -13.98
C ASN A 19 3.98 -5.10 -14.47
N LEU A 20 4.76 -6.04 -14.99
CA LEU A 20 4.23 -7.32 -15.49
C LEU A 20 3.56 -8.16 -14.41
N VAL A 21 4.06 -8.10 -13.15
CA VAL A 21 3.42 -8.80 -12.03
C VAL A 21 2.06 -8.16 -11.73
N ALA A 22 2.01 -6.82 -11.63
CA ALA A 22 0.75 -6.10 -11.38
C ALA A 22 -0.30 -6.37 -12.47
N ILE A 23 0.11 -6.35 -13.75
CA ILE A 23 -0.77 -6.65 -14.89
C ILE A 23 -1.29 -8.10 -14.83
N ARG A 24 -0.43 -9.07 -14.52
CA ARG A 24 -0.84 -10.48 -14.42
C ARG A 24 -1.82 -10.72 -13.27
N VAL A 25 -1.57 -10.10 -12.12
CA VAL A 25 -2.51 -10.15 -10.98
C VAL A 25 -3.84 -9.56 -11.38
N LEU A 26 -3.86 -8.35 -11.96
CA LEU A 26 -5.11 -7.72 -12.40
C LEU A 26 -5.85 -8.55 -13.45
N LYS A 27 -5.12 -9.16 -14.41
CA LYS A 27 -5.71 -10.06 -15.40
C LYS A 27 -6.34 -11.28 -14.73
N HIS A 28 -5.72 -11.83 -13.69
CA HIS A 28 -6.21 -13.00 -12.96
C HIS A 28 -7.48 -12.71 -12.16
N ILE A 29 -7.55 -11.55 -11.49
CA ILE A 29 -8.71 -11.15 -10.67
C ILE A 29 -9.84 -10.52 -11.46
N ASP A 30 -9.67 -10.24 -12.75
CA ASP A 30 -10.57 -9.49 -13.65
C ASP A 30 -10.56 -7.96 -13.39
N PRO A 31 -10.30 -7.13 -14.43
CA PRO A 31 -10.30 -5.67 -14.31
C PRO A 31 -11.65 -5.07 -13.90
N LYS A 32 -12.78 -5.69 -14.28
CA LYS A 32 -14.11 -5.20 -13.87
C LYS A 32 -14.35 -5.45 -12.39
N TYR A 33 -13.97 -6.63 -11.90
CA TYR A 33 -14.01 -6.92 -10.47
C TYR A 33 -13.13 -5.95 -9.67
N ALA A 34 -11.91 -5.69 -10.14
CA ALA A 34 -11.01 -4.75 -9.49
C ALA A 34 -11.58 -3.33 -9.48
N LEU A 35 -12.21 -2.88 -10.58
CA LEU A 35 -12.87 -1.58 -10.67
C LEU A 35 -14.01 -1.44 -9.66
N ASP A 36 -14.83 -2.47 -9.51
CA ASP A 36 -15.88 -2.53 -8.48
C ASP A 36 -15.27 -2.51 -7.07
N TYR A 37 -14.22 -3.29 -6.86
CA TYR A 37 -13.61 -3.44 -5.55
C TYR A 37 -12.98 -2.16 -5.00
N ILE A 38 -12.35 -1.33 -5.85
CA ILE A 38 -11.72 -0.07 -5.41
C ILE A 38 -12.73 0.96 -4.91
N THR A 39 -14.02 0.85 -5.27
CA THR A 39 -15.06 1.76 -4.75
C THR A 39 -15.21 1.64 -3.24
N ARG A 40 -14.90 0.47 -2.65
CA ARG A 40 -14.89 0.25 -1.21
C ARG A 40 -13.88 1.16 -0.50
N PHE A 41 -12.78 1.53 -1.19
CA PHE A 41 -11.75 2.43 -0.68
C PHE A 41 -12.09 3.91 -0.87
N GLY A 42 -13.27 4.23 -1.42
CA GLY A 42 -13.74 5.57 -1.65
C GLY A 42 -13.37 6.16 -3.02
N PHE A 43 -12.83 5.36 -3.93
CA PHE A 43 -12.54 5.83 -5.30
C PHE A 43 -13.81 5.90 -6.15
N ASP A 44 -13.90 6.97 -6.96
CA ASP A 44 -14.98 7.12 -7.94
C ASP A 44 -14.73 6.22 -9.15
N GLN A 45 -15.60 5.24 -9.35
CA GLN A 45 -15.52 4.30 -10.47
C GLN A 45 -15.44 5.00 -11.84
N LYS A 46 -16.07 6.17 -12.00
CA LYS A 46 -16.09 6.91 -13.26
C LYS A 46 -14.73 7.48 -13.67
N LYS A 47 -13.81 7.62 -12.72
CA LYS A 47 -12.45 8.11 -12.93
C LYS A 47 -11.45 7.01 -13.32
N HIS A 48 -11.91 5.76 -13.39
CA HIS A 48 -11.09 4.59 -13.67
C HIS A 48 -11.71 3.78 -14.80
N SER A 49 -10.86 3.08 -15.56
CA SER A 49 -11.31 2.24 -16.67
C SER A 49 -10.92 0.78 -16.43
N PRO A 50 -11.81 -0.20 -16.72
CA PRO A 50 -11.57 -1.61 -16.45
C PRO A 50 -10.64 -2.25 -17.50
N TYR A 51 -9.46 -1.68 -17.69
CA TYR A 51 -8.43 -2.19 -18.57
C TYR A 51 -7.18 -2.62 -17.78
N LEU A 52 -6.35 -3.45 -18.38
CA LEU A 52 -5.11 -3.91 -17.75
C LEU A 52 -4.15 -2.77 -17.39
N SER A 53 -4.23 -1.63 -18.07
CA SER A 53 -3.49 -0.41 -17.72
C SER A 53 -3.83 0.16 -16.34
N MET A 54 -5.01 -0.19 -15.78
CA MET A 54 -5.38 0.16 -14.40
C MET A 54 -4.33 -0.35 -13.39
N ALA A 55 -3.72 -1.52 -13.64
CA ALA A 55 -2.63 -2.05 -12.81
C ALA A 55 -1.38 -1.15 -12.77
N LEU A 56 -1.25 -0.22 -13.71
CA LEU A 56 -0.15 0.71 -13.82
C LEU A 56 -0.48 2.11 -13.28
N GLY A 57 -1.67 2.26 -12.69
CA GLY A 57 -2.10 3.52 -12.09
C GLY A 57 -2.73 4.50 -13.10
N VAL A 58 -3.28 3.99 -14.21
CA VAL A 58 -4.08 4.81 -15.13
C VAL A 58 -5.45 5.06 -14.49
N GLY A 59 -5.63 6.25 -13.95
CA GLY A 59 -6.85 6.71 -13.27
C GLY A 59 -6.55 8.05 -12.61
N GLN A 60 -7.60 8.81 -12.34
CA GLN A 60 -7.47 10.12 -11.70
C GLN A 60 -7.82 10.01 -10.22
N VAL A 61 -6.93 10.48 -9.37
CA VAL A 61 -7.11 10.47 -7.91
C VAL A 61 -6.59 11.78 -7.32
N THR A 62 -7.18 12.17 -6.19
CA THR A 62 -6.64 13.25 -5.36
C THR A 62 -5.72 12.69 -4.27
N ALA A 63 -4.84 13.52 -3.73
CA ALA A 63 -4.02 13.14 -2.58
C ALA A 63 -4.89 12.74 -1.37
N LEU A 64 -6.05 13.38 -1.18
CA LEU A 64 -6.97 13.09 -0.10
C LEU A 64 -7.65 11.73 -0.25
N GLU A 65 -8.08 11.35 -1.45
CA GLU A 65 -8.58 10.00 -1.75
C GLU A 65 -7.52 8.94 -1.46
N MET A 66 -6.26 9.21 -1.83
CA MET A 66 -5.14 8.31 -1.54
C MET A 66 -4.86 8.19 -0.05
N VAL A 67 -4.92 9.28 0.73
CA VAL A 67 -4.78 9.23 2.20
C VAL A 67 -5.88 8.34 2.81
N ALA A 68 -7.14 8.52 2.40
CA ALA A 68 -8.24 7.70 2.89
C ALA A 68 -8.03 6.20 2.56
N ALA A 69 -7.65 5.89 1.32
CA ALA A 69 -7.45 4.52 0.86
C ALA A 69 -6.27 3.83 1.57
N TYR A 70 -5.13 4.51 1.74
CA TYR A 70 -4.00 3.95 2.48
C TYR A 70 -4.26 3.86 3.98
N GLY A 71 -5.14 4.72 4.51
CA GLY A 71 -5.65 4.63 5.87
C GLY A 71 -6.27 3.29 6.21
N VAL A 72 -6.92 2.65 5.24
CA VAL A 72 -7.52 1.32 5.40
C VAL A 72 -6.45 0.26 5.76
N PHE A 73 -5.27 0.33 5.17
CA PHE A 73 -4.18 -0.60 5.50
C PHE A 73 -3.49 -0.25 6.82
N ALA A 74 -3.45 1.04 7.17
CA ALA A 74 -2.85 1.52 8.40
C ALA A 74 -3.65 1.13 9.65
N ASN A 75 -4.99 1.10 9.55
CA ASN A 75 -5.90 0.94 10.69
C ASN A 75 -6.59 -0.43 10.78
N GLY A 76 -6.14 -1.43 10.02
CA GLY A 76 -6.67 -2.78 10.07
C GLY A 76 -7.98 -3.00 9.30
N GLY A 77 -8.27 -2.19 8.29
CA GLY A 77 -9.33 -2.46 7.32
C GLY A 77 -10.53 -1.52 7.34
N TYR A 78 -10.47 -0.40 8.06
CA TYR A 78 -11.58 0.56 8.18
C TYR A 78 -11.41 1.74 7.23
N LEU A 79 -12.46 2.10 6.48
CA LEU A 79 -12.46 3.32 5.68
C LEU A 79 -12.90 4.51 6.52
N LYS A 80 -11.97 5.40 6.83
CA LYS A 80 -12.26 6.68 7.49
C LYS A 80 -12.20 7.81 6.48
N GLN A 81 -13.28 8.58 6.41
CA GLN A 81 -13.31 9.76 5.56
C GLN A 81 -12.52 10.89 6.23
N PRO A 82 -11.52 11.47 5.53
CA PRO A 82 -10.77 12.60 6.05
C PRO A 82 -11.66 13.86 6.10
N TYR A 83 -11.43 14.70 7.09
CA TYR A 83 -12.13 15.97 7.27
C TYR A 83 -11.16 17.06 7.77
N PHE A 84 -11.47 18.33 7.49
CA PHE A 84 -10.68 19.47 7.92
C PHE A 84 -11.28 20.17 9.14
N ILE A 85 -12.61 20.12 9.28
CA ILE A 85 -13.35 20.82 10.35
C ILE A 85 -13.90 19.79 11.33
N GLU A 86 -13.34 19.74 12.52
CA GLU A 86 -13.80 18.85 13.59
C GLU A 86 -15.12 19.34 14.20
N LYS A 87 -15.16 20.62 14.56
CA LYS A 87 -16.33 21.25 15.18
C LYS A 87 -16.40 22.73 14.87
N ILE A 88 -17.62 23.26 14.86
CA ILE A 88 -17.91 24.70 14.81
C ILE A 88 -18.62 25.06 16.11
N ILE A 89 -18.13 26.09 16.79
CA ILE A 89 -18.73 26.64 18.02
C ILE A 89 -19.05 28.11 17.81
N ASP A 90 -20.17 28.60 18.38
CA ASP A 90 -20.54 30.00 18.37
C ASP A 90 -19.77 30.81 19.43
N VAL A 91 -19.96 32.13 19.40
CA VAL A 91 -19.33 33.07 20.35
C VAL A 91 -19.74 32.84 21.81
N LYS A 92 -20.81 32.07 22.06
CA LYS A 92 -21.30 31.69 23.39
C LYS A 92 -20.81 30.28 23.80
N GLY A 93 -19.91 29.67 23.02
CA GLY A 93 -19.38 28.33 23.29
C GLY A 93 -20.34 27.18 22.90
N ARG A 94 -21.47 27.46 22.24
CA ARG A 94 -22.41 26.40 21.82
C ARG A 94 -21.93 25.75 20.55
N LYS A 95 -21.98 24.42 20.48
CA LYS A 95 -21.67 23.67 19.28
C LYS A 95 -22.74 23.91 18.21
N ILE A 96 -22.35 24.49 17.05
CA ILE A 96 -23.20 24.64 15.88
C ILE A 96 -23.17 23.35 15.04
N LYS A 97 -21.96 22.79 14.84
CA LYS A 97 -21.74 21.58 14.07
C LYS A 97 -20.57 20.81 14.66
N GLN A 98 -20.69 19.50 14.69
CA GLN A 98 -19.58 18.59 15.01
C GLN A 98 -19.54 17.50 13.95
N ASN A 99 -18.33 17.11 13.53
CA ASN A 99 -18.17 15.97 12.65
C ASN A 99 -18.25 14.70 13.52
N PHE A 100 -19.29 13.90 13.33
CA PHE A 100 -19.52 12.66 14.07
C PHE A 100 -18.73 11.47 13.53
N SER A 101 -17.96 11.64 12.45
CA SER A 101 -17.13 10.58 11.88
C SER A 101 -15.98 10.12 12.80
N LEU A 102 -15.96 10.57 14.04
CA LEU A 102 -14.90 10.30 15.03
C LEU A 102 -15.10 9.03 15.84
N THR A 103 -16.29 8.44 15.84
CA THR A 103 -16.54 7.23 16.62
C THR A 103 -16.19 5.99 15.80
N ASN A 104 -15.38 5.10 16.37
CA ASN A 104 -15.00 3.84 15.73
C ASN A 104 -16.18 2.88 15.52
N GLU A 105 -17.28 3.07 16.25
CA GLU A 105 -18.42 2.15 16.29
C GLU A 105 -19.28 2.15 15.02
N GLU A 106 -19.21 3.22 14.22
CA GLU A 106 -20.01 3.35 12.99
C GLU A 106 -19.19 3.25 11.69
N THR A 107 -17.86 3.12 11.80
CA THR A 107 -17.01 3.05 10.60
C THR A 107 -17.02 1.62 10.03
N PRO A 108 -17.45 1.41 8.78
CA PRO A 108 -17.47 0.06 8.21
C PRO A 108 -16.05 -0.44 7.98
N ARG A 109 -15.79 -1.68 8.37
CA ARG A 109 -14.60 -2.41 7.93
C ARG A 109 -14.84 -2.87 6.49
N ILE A 110 -14.00 -2.44 5.56
CA ILE A 110 -14.17 -2.69 4.13
C ILE A 110 -13.33 -3.84 3.61
N ILE A 111 -12.29 -4.24 4.33
CA ILE A 111 -11.47 -5.43 4.06
C ILE A 111 -11.27 -6.23 5.34
N ASP A 112 -11.08 -7.54 5.17
CA ASP A 112 -10.76 -8.45 6.27
C ASP A 112 -9.46 -8.02 6.99
N PRO A 113 -9.37 -8.09 8.34
CA PRO A 113 -8.17 -7.71 9.08
C PRO A 113 -6.93 -8.50 8.65
N ARG A 114 -7.10 -9.77 8.25
CA ARG A 114 -6.01 -10.61 7.73
C ARG A 114 -5.48 -10.05 6.40
N ASN A 115 -6.38 -9.56 5.53
CA ASN A 115 -5.99 -8.93 4.27
C ASN A 115 -5.23 -7.62 4.53
N ALA A 116 -5.73 -6.76 5.45
CA ALA A 116 -5.05 -5.53 5.85
C ALA A 116 -3.65 -5.81 6.42
N PHE A 117 -3.49 -6.85 7.25
CA PHE A 117 -2.22 -7.27 7.83
C PHE A 117 -1.22 -7.73 6.75
N ILE A 118 -1.65 -8.60 5.82
CA ILE A 118 -0.80 -9.07 4.72
C ILE A 118 -0.38 -7.90 3.84
N MET A 119 -1.32 -7.01 3.45
CA MET A 119 -1.00 -5.83 2.65
C MET A 119 -0.04 -4.89 3.36
N ASN A 120 -0.21 -4.65 4.67
CA ASN A 120 0.74 -3.88 5.46
C ASN A 120 2.14 -4.51 5.41
N SER A 121 2.23 -5.83 5.64
CA SER A 121 3.49 -6.58 5.55
C SER A 121 4.14 -6.47 4.15
N LEU A 122 3.35 -6.56 3.08
CA LEU A 122 3.86 -6.40 1.70
C LEU A 122 4.36 -4.97 1.44
N LEU A 123 3.65 -3.96 1.95
CA LEU A 123 4.01 -2.55 1.80
C LEU A 123 5.23 -2.16 2.65
N LYS A 124 5.47 -2.81 3.79
CA LYS A 124 6.72 -2.70 4.55
C LYS A 124 7.92 -3.17 3.74
N GLU A 125 7.78 -4.20 2.92
CA GLU A 125 8.87 -4.71 2.09
C GLU A 125 9.31 -3.70 1.02
N VAL A 126 8.42 -2.82 0.55
CA VAL A 126 8.77 -1.72 -0.36
C VAL A 126 9.82 -0.78 0.28
N ILE A 127 9.73 -0.58 1.60
CA ILE A 127 10.71 0.20 2.38
C ILE A 127 11.94 -0.64 2.71
N ASN A 128 11.78 -1.91 3.04
CA ASN A 128 12.88 -2.76 3.47
C ASN A 128 13.87 -3.06 2.34
N THR A 129 13.38 -3.49 1.20
CA THR A 129 14.20 -3.95 0.07
C THR A 129 13.86 -3.29 -1.27
N GLY A 130 12.69 -2.62 -1.34
CA GLY A 130 12.11 -2.11 -2.58
C GLY A 130 12.47 -0.69 -2.96
N THR A 131 11.56 -0.07 -3.70
CA THR A 131 11.73 1.26 -4.31
C THR A 131 11.80 2.40 -3.29
N ALA A 132 11.35 2.18 -2.05
CA ALA A 132 11.36 3.18 -0.98
C ALA A 132 12.46 2.97 0.08
N ARG A 133 13.52 2.23 -0.21
CA ARG A 133 14.63 1.94 0.75
C ARG A 133 15.21 3.17 1.43
N LYS A 134 15.16 4.33 0.81
CA LYS A 134 15.66 5.58 1.41
C LYS A 134 14.93 5.92 2.71
N ALA A 135 13.67 5.51 2.89
CA ALA A 135 12.90 5.74 4.12
C ALA A 135 13.49 5.02 5.35
N LYS A 136 14.35 4.02 5.18
CA LYS A 136 15.07 3.35 6.29
C LYS A 136 15.92 4.31 7.12
N ILE A 137 16.27 5.51 6.60
CA ILE A 137 16.97 6.54 7.35
C ILE A 137 16.19 7.04 8.58
N ILE A 138 14.86 6.84 8.60
CA ILE A 138 14.02 7.16 9.76
C ILE A 138 14.24 6.17 10.92
N LYS A 139 14.81 4.98 10.64
CA LYS A 139 15.13 3.91 11.62
C LYS A 139 13.90 3.40 12.38
N ARG A 140 12.81 3.14 11.64
CA ARG A 140 11.56 2.55 12.17
C ARG A 140 11.18 1.33 11.34
N SER A 141 10.74 0.26 12.02
CA SER A 141 10.30 -0.99 11.40
C SER A 141 8.80 -1.01 11.06
N ASP A 142 8.03 -0.08 11.62
CA ASP A 142 6.58 0.02 11.47
C ASP A 142 6.12 0.85 10.27
N LEU A 143 7.06 1.30 9.41
CA LEU A 143 6.74 2.08 8.22
C LEU A 143 6.40 1.19 7.04
N ALA A 144 5.33 1.54 6.35
CA ALA A 144 4.87 0.91 5.12
C ALA A 144 4.58 1.98 4.05
N GLY A 145 4.60 1.61 2.77
CA GLY A 145 4.27 2.57 1.73
C GLY A 145 4.57 2.08 0.32
N LYS A 146 4.22 2.92 -0.67
CA LYS A 146 4.41 2.61 -2.09
C LYS A 146 4.76 3.86 -2.87
N THR A 147 5.72 3.75 -3.77
CA THR A 147 6.04 4.76 -4.78
C THR A 147 5.09 4.64 -5.98
N GLY A 148 4.70 5.76 -6.55
CA GLY A 148 4.02 5.87 -7.83
C GLY A 148 4.82 6.74 -8.79
N THR A 149 4.81 6.40 -10.06
CA THR A 149 5.46 7.17 -11.11
C THR A 149 4.68 6.95 -12.40
N THR A 150 4.21 8.01 -13.04
CA THR A 150 3.57 7.92 -14.34
C THR A 150 4.60 7.77 -15.46
N ASN A 151 4.15 7.28 -16.60
CA ASN A 151 4.95 7.32 -17.83
C ASN A 151 5.41 8.75 -18.10
N GLU A 152 6.57 8.91 -18.74
CA GLU A 152 7.17 10.22 -19.07
C GLU A 152 7.51 11.08 -17.84
N LEU A 153 7.45 10.51 -16.62
CA LEU A 153 7.78 11.21 -15.37
C LEU A 153 6.96 12.51 -15.17
N VAL A 154 5.67 12.45 -15.44
CA VAL A 154 4.75 13.58 -15.28
C VAL A 154 4.32 13.75 -13.84
N ASP A 155 4.03 12.63 -13.15
CA ASP A 155 3.67 12.59 -11.74
C ASP A 155 4.58 11.68 -10.94
N ALA A 156 4.99 12.17 -9.79
CA ALA A 156 5.73 11.42 -8.80
C ALA A 156 4.94 11.35 -7.49
N TRP A 157 4.70 10.13 -6.99
CA TRP A 157 3.90 9.86 -5.80
C TRP A 157 4.67 9.04 -4.79
N PHE A 158 4.42 9.32 -3.52
CA PHE A 158 4.70 8.39 -2.43
C PHE A 158 3.56 8.42 -1.42
N ALA A 159 2.92 7.29 -1.22
CA ALA A 159 1.96 7.06 -0.14
C ALA A 159 2.62 6.19 0.92
N GLY A 160 2.78 6.71 2.13
CA GLY A 160 3.45 6.01 3.22
C GLY A 160 2.76 6.26 4.56
N PHE A 161 2.88 5.29 5.46
CA PHE A 161 2.15 5.30 6.71
C PHE A 161 2.82 4.46 7.80
N ASN A 162 2.39 4.68 9.04
CA ASN A 162 2.41 3.74 10.13
C ASN A 162 0.98 3.60 10.68
N GLN A 163 0.77 2.99 11.84
CA GLN A 163 -0.58 2.84 12.42
C GLN A 163 -1.24 4.17 12.84
N ASP A 164 -0.44 5.18 13.13
CA ASP A 164 -0.91 6.46 13.67
C ASP A 164 -1.08 7.54 12.60
N ILE A 165 -0.30 7.50 11.52
CA ILE A 165 -0.22 8.57 10.52
C ILE A 165 -0.15 8.01 9.11
N VAL A 166 -0.97 8.56 8.22
CA VAL A 166 -0.89 8.35 6.77
C VAL A 166 -0.51 9.65 6.10
N THR A 167 0.51 9.63 5.27
CA THR A 167 0.96 10.80 4.50
C THR A 167 1.15 10.44 3.05
N VAL A 168 0.57 11.24 2.18
CA VAL A 168 0.74 11.13 0.73
C VAL A 168 1.45 12.36 0.21
N THR A 169 2.50 12.16 -0.54
CA THR A 169 3.25 13.22 -1.24
C THR A 169 3.07 13.05 -2.73
N TRP A 170 2.67 14.11 -3.37
CA TRP A 170 2.58 14.23 -4.83
C TRP A 170 3.44 15.39 -5.32
N MET A 171 4.13 15.16 -6.42
CA MET A 171 4.81 16.19 -7.20
C MET A 171 4.38 16.06 -8.65
N GLY A 172 3.94 17.16 -9.22
CA GLY A 172 3.43 17.26 -10.60
C GLY A 172 3.14 18.70 -10.95
N PHE A 173 2.62 18.91 -12.13
CA PHE A 173 2.14 20.22 -12.61
C PHE A 173 0.64 20.16 -12.88
N ASP A 174 -0.08 21.26 -12.67
CA ASP A 174 -1.51 21.37 -12.96
C ASP A 174 -1.82 21.05 -14.42
N GLN A 175 -0.94 21.52 -15.33
CA GLN A 175 -0.93 21.08 -16.70
C GLN A 175 0.18 20.02 -16.88
N PRO A 176 -0.20 18.78 -17.25
CA PRO A 176 0.76 17.68 -17.30
C PRO A 176 1.96 17.97 -18.17
N LYS A 177 3.16 17.94 -17.57
CA LYS A 177 4.45 18.01 -18.24
C LYS A 177 5.48 17.23 -17.43
N THR A 178 6.54 16.78 -18.08
CA THR A 178 7.60 16.03 -17.39
C THR A 178 8.24 16.82 -16.26
N LEU A 179 8.49 16.14 -15.15
CA LEU A 179 9.25 16.66 -14.00
C LEU A 179 10.76 16.73 -14.28
N GLY A 180 11.21 16.07 -15.34
CA GLY A 180 12.63 16.00 -15.73
C GLY A 180 13.18 14.58 -15.71
N LYS A 181 14.42 14.44 -16.18
CA LYS A 181 15.08 13.12 -16.23
C LYS A 181 15.24 12.54 -14.84
N HIS A 182 14.78 11.30 -14.66
CA HIS A 182 14.89 10.51 -13.43
C HIS A 182 14.02 10.97 -12.24
N GLU A 183 13.11 11.94 -12.40
CA GLU A 183 12.22 12.41 -11.33
C GLU A 183 11.04 11.46 -11.13
N SER A 184 11.31 10.36 -10.43
CA SER A 184 10.34 9.33 -10.07
C SER A 184 9.81 9.52 -8.65
N GLY A 185 8.78 8.76 -8.27
CA GLY A 185 8.26 8.77 -6.89
C GLY A 185 9.33 8.51 -5.83
N SER A 186 10.33 7.66 -6.12
CA SER A 186 11.45 7.39 -5.21
C SER A 186 12.49 8.51 -5.14
N ARG A 187 12.52 9.42 -6.10
CA ARG A 187 13.51 10.51 -6.17
C ARG A 187 12.91 11.88 -5.86
N ALA A 188 11.68 12.12 -6.29
CA ALA A 188 10.99 13.40 -6.10
C ALA A 188 10.06 13.39 -4.88
N ALA A 189 9.11 12.46 -4.77
CA ALA A 189 8.11 12.46 -3.72
C ALA A 189 8.60 11.86 -2.38
N LEU A 190 9.34 10.75 -2.43
CA LEU A 190 9.81 10.06 -1.22
C LEU A 190 10.70 10.93 -0.31
N PRO A 191 11.67 11.74 -0.80
CA PRO A 191 12.47 12.60 0.07
C PRO A 191 11.61 13.60 0.84
N ILE A 192 10.62 14.23 0.21
CA ILE A 192 9.68 15.15 0.85
C ILE A 192 8.91 14.44 1.97
N TRP A 193 8.42 13.23 1.70
CA TRP A 193 7.75 12.41 2.70
C TRP A 193 8.67 12.08 3.89
N ILE A 194 9.93 11.74 3.63
CA ILE A 194 10.92 11.43 4.69
C ILE A 194 11.15 12.65 5.57
N ASP A 195 11.36 13.82 4.98
CA ASP A 195 11.66 15.05 5.71
C ASP A 195 10.44 15.51 6.53
N TYR A 196 9.21 15.31 6.02
CA TYR A 196 7.99 15.58 6.74
C TYR A 196 7.76 14.59 7.89
N MET A 197 7.87 13.28 7.64
CA MET A 197 7.53 12.25 8.62
C MET A 197 8.57 12.09 9.73
N ARG A 198 9.86 12.30 9.43
CA ARG A 198 10.94 12.11 10.40
C ARG A 198 10.76 12.88 11.71
N PRO A 199 10.47 14.18 11.73
CA PRO A 199 10.24 14.92 12.97
C PRO A 199 8.93 14.52 13.67
N ILE A 200 7.87 14.28 12.92
CA ILE A 200 6.55 13.94 13.45
C ILE A 200 6.59 12.60 14.19
N LEU A 201 7.19 11.59 13.59
CA LEU A 201 7.25 10.23 14.14
C LEU A 201 8.03 10.11 15.44
N LYS A 202 8.84 11.13 15.82
CA LYS A 202 9.48 11.18 17.14
C LYS A 202 8.48 11.25 18.29
N ASN A 203 7.29 11.75 18.03
CA ASN A 203 6.21 11.91 19.02
C ASN A 203 5.26 10.70 19.08
N TYR A 204 5.47 9.69 18.26
CA TYR A 204 4.63 8.51 18.18
C TYR A 204 5.44 7.25 18.50
N PRO A 205 4.92 6.37 19.38
CA PRO A 205 5.59 5.10 19.66
C PRO A 205 5.67 4.25 18.39
N MET A 206 6.72 3.46 18.27
CA MET A 206 6.81 2.46 17.22
C MET A 206 5.88 1.30 17.57
N ARG A 207 4.96 0.96 16.67
CA ARG A 207 3.96 -0.08 16.86
C ARG A 207 3.87 -0.98 15.62
N GLU A 208 3.82 -2.27 15.87
CA GLU A 208 3.56 -3.26 14.82
C GLU A 208 2.09 -3.66 14.87
N LEU A 209 1.50 -3.95 13.71
CA LEU A 209 0.17 -4.54 13.65
C LEU A 209 0.22 -5.93 14.31
N GLU A 210 -0.70 -6.19 15.21
CA GLU A 210 -0.90 -7.52 15.78
C GLU A 210 -1.30 -8.50 14.67
N THR A 211 -0.73 -9.70 14.73
CA THR A 211 -1.08 -10.76 13.78
C THR A 211 -2.50 -11.24 14.07
N PRO A 212 -3.45 -11.07 13.12
CA PRO A 212 -4.81 -11.52 13.31
C PRO A 212 -4.91 -13.05 13.42
N HIS A 213 -5.96 -13.51 14.08
CA HIS A 213 -6.31 -14.94 14.06
C HIS A 213 -6.50 -15.41 12.61
N GLY A 214 -6.02 -16.62 12.28
CA GLY A 214 -6.07 -17.17 10.93
C GLY A 214 -4.95 -16.69 10.02
N ILE A 215 -3.92 -16.03 10.57
CA ILE A 215 -2.65 -15.77 9.88
C ILE A 215 -1.54 -16.51 10.60
N ILE A 216 -0.76 -17.28 9.83
CA ILE A 216 0.40 -18.02 10.33
C ILE A 216 1.67 -17.64 9.59
N PRO A 217 2.79 -17.42 10.32
CA PRO A 217 4.11 -17.27 9.70
C PRO A 217 4.70 -18.65 9.41
N LEU A 218 5.13 -18.89 8.17
CA LEU A 218 5.80 -20.10 7.75
C LEU A 218 7.17 -19.80 7.14
N LYS A 219 8.11 -20.71 7.30
CA LYS A 219 9.38 -20.64 6.61
C LYS A 219 9.23 -21.16 5.18
N ILE A 220 9.60 -20.33 4.22
CA ILE A 220 9.56 -20.67 2.81
C ILE A 220 10.93 -20.48 2.16
N ASN A 221 11.18 -21.22 1.09
CA ASN A 221 12.29 -20.97 0.20
C ASN A 221 12.09 -19.63 -0.52
N PRO A 222 13.03 -18.67 -0.44
CA PRO A 222 12.87 -17.35 -1.04
C PRO A 222 12.80 -17.35 -2.57
N ILE A 223 13.26 -18.42 -3.23
CA ILE A 223 13.33 -18.51 -4.70
C ILE A 223 12.00 -19.01 -5.28
N ASN A 224 11.48 -20.14 -4.76
CA ASN A 224 10.29 -20.79 -5.32
C ASN A 224 9.01 -20.54 -4.52
N GLY A 225 9.10 -20.03 -3.27
CA GLY A 225 7.94 -19.74 -2.42
C GLY A 225 7.28 -20.96 -1.75
N LEU A 226 7.87 -22.14 -1.90
CA LEU A 226 7.41 -23.38 -1.26
C LEU A 226 7.87 -23.45 0.20
N LEU A 227 7.28 -24.35 0.98
CA LEU A 227 7.75 -24.61 2.34
C LEU A 227 9.23 -24.97 2.31
N ALA A 228 10.01 -24.36 3.20
CA ALA A 228 11.44 -24.59 3.27
C ALA A 228 11.72 -25.94 3.94
N GLU A 229 12.62 -26.71 3.35
CA GLU A 229 13.13 -27.93 3.94
C GLU A 229 14.09 -27.65 5.11
N LYS A 230 14.35 -28.71 5.91
CA LYS A 230 15.29 -28.65 7.04
C LYS A 230 16.69 -28.33 6.50
N ASN A 231 17.31 -27.26 6.97
CA ASN A 231 18.63 -26.76 6.54
C ASN A 231 18.65 -25.97 5.20
N GLU A 232 17.51 -25.64 4.62
CA GLU A 232 17.44 -24.77 3.45
C GLU A 232 17.49 -23.30 3.83
N ASN A 233 18.04 -22.45 2.94
CA ASN A 233 17.93 -21.01 3.09
C ASN A 233 16.45 -20.62 3.07
N SER A 234 15.97 -19.99 4.13
CA SER A 234 14.55 -19.74 4.32
C SER A 234 14.29 -18.33 4.84
N ILE A 235 13.10 -17.82 4.54
CA ILE A 235 12.53 -16.58 5.06
C ILE A 235 11.16 -16.86 5.65
N TYR A 236 10.70 -16.01 6.57
CA TYR A 236 9.31 -16.04 7.01
C TYR A 236 8.40 -15.31 6.03
N GLU A 237 7.26 -15.95 5.73
CA GLU A 237 6.16 -15.34 4.97
C GLU A 237 4.84 -15.63 5.69
N TYR A 238 3.83 -14.75 5.51
CA TYR A 238 2.54 -14.86 6.16
C TYR A 238 1.51 -15.46 5.22
N PHE A 239 0.75 -16.43 5.73
CA PHE A 239 -0.31 -17.11 4.99
C PHE A 239 -1.60 -17.13 5.78
N TYR A 240 -2.72 -17.19 5.07
CA TYR A 240 -3.96 -17.64 5.68
C TYR A 240 -3.81 -19.11 6.08
N ASP A 241 -4.32 -19.50 7.23
CA ASP A 241 -4.24 -20.89 7.72
C ASP A 241 -4.99 -21.86 6.82
N GLU A 242 -6.02 -21.39 6.07
CA GLU A 242 -6.74 -22.16 5.06
C GLU A 242 -6.04 -22.22 3.68
N PHE A 243 -4.98 -21.43 3.43
CA PHE A 243 -4.26 -21.37 2.15
C PHE A 243 -2.74 -21.48 2.35
N LEU A 244 -2.29 -22.67 2.65
CA LEU A 244 -0.88 -22.95 2.90
C LEU A 244 -0.10 -23.16 1.59
N PRO A 245 1.18 -22.81 1.54
CA PRO A 245 2.03 -23.16 0.41
C PRO A 245 2.23 -24.66 0.33
N MET A 246 2.34 -25.17 -0.91
CA MET A 246 2.54 -26.60 -1.13
C MET A 246 3.92 -27.07 -0.65
N GLU A 247 4.03 -28.34 -0.24
CA GLU A 247 5.28 -28.94 0.20
C GLU A 247 6.23 -29.29 -0.96
N ASN A 248 5.71 -29.49 -2.21
CA ASN A 248 6.51 -29.90 -3.36
C ASN A 248 6.10 -29.24 -4.67
N ALA A 249 7.08 -28.93 -5.52
CA ALA A 249 6.94 -28.28 -6.82
C ALA A 249 6.21 -29.10 -7.92
N TYR A 250 5.85 -30.34 -7.67
CA TYR A 250 5.33 -31.27 -8.68
C TYR A 250 3.93 -30.92 -9.22
N PHE A 251 3.20 -29.98 -8.61
CA PHE A 251 1.83 -29.59 -9.01
C PHE A 251 1.72 -28.30 -9.83
N LEU A 252 2.82 -27.65 -10.18
CA LEU A 252 2.78 -26.40 -10.93
C LEU A 252 2.94 -26.54 -12.46
N LEU A 253 2.98 -27.78 -12.98
CA LEU A 253 3.24 -28.07 -14.40
C LEU A 253 2.06 -28.73 -15.15
N ASN A 254 0.84 -28.70 -14.61
CA ASN A 254 -0.35 -29.18 -15.33
C ASN A 254 -1.33 -28.04 -15.61
#